data_0879d3eb198b18a1dc9c5ee6f30a1139
#
_entry.id   0879d3eb198b18a1dc9c5ee6f30a1139
#
_cell.length_a   1.000
_cell.length_b   1.000
_cell.length_c   1.000
_cell.angle_alpha   90.00
_cell.angle_beta   90.00
_cell.angle_gamma   90.00
#
_symmetry.space_group_name_H-M   'P 1'
#
loop_
_entity.id
_entity.type
_entity.pdbx_description
1 polymer ?
#
loop_
_entity_poly.entity_id
_entity_poly.type
_entity_poly.pdbx_seq_one_letter_code
_entity_poly.pdbx_strand_id
1 'polypeptide(L)'
;MAWWRIRNAKLMDGVRKGGELPPSVEDDTQNDLIYRASRDRPAADIQAEARRSWDLLAEAVQACSEADLMKPHPYAKGQILWQSVPVNGAGHLGQHLMFWYLESGDEALAEKSQLWAREVESAAPANEKQRAFATYNLACFYGRVGRAGAAIPLLRESLDAAPDLIDWARTDPDLDPIRGDKEVASLLGG
;
A
#
# COMPACT_ATOMS: atom_id res chain seq x y z
N MET A 1 8.16 -1.37 8.30
CA MET A 1 6.91 -2.16 8.08
C MET A 1 6.50 -3.01 9.30
N ALA A 2 7.41 -3.68 10.03
CA ALA A 2 7.03 -4.52 11.18
C ALA A 2 6.21 -3.76 12.23
N TRP A 3 6.62 -2.57 12.60
CA TRP A 3 5.92 -1.72 13.57
C TRP A 3 4.46 -1.45 13.16
N TRP A 4 4.20 -1.12 11.89
CA TRP A 4 2.86 -0.86 11.37
C TRP A 4 1.96 -2.10 11.42
N ARG A 5 2.50 -3.29 11.11
CA ARG A 5 1.76 -4.56 11.24
C ARG A 5 1.41 -4.89 12.68
N ILE A 6 2.37 -4.73 13.59
CA ILE A 6 2.15 -4.95 15.04
C ILE A 6 1.09 -3.98 15.58
N ARG A 7 1.17 -2.71 15.18
CA ARG A 7 0.17 -1.71 15.55
C ARG A 7 -1.22 -2.07 15.01
N ASN A 8 -1.28 -2.51 13.75
CA ASN A 8 -2.54 -2.92 13.12
C ASN A 8 -3.15 -4.16 13.81
N ALA A 9 -2.34 -5.14 14.17
CA ALA A 9 -2.78 -6.29 14.96
C ALA A 9 -3.37 -5.87 16.30
N LYS A 10 -2.73 -4.95 17.03
CA LYS A 10 -3.25 -4.38 18.28
C LYS A 10 -4.54 -3.61 18.08
N LEU A 11 -4.66 -2.86 16.99
CA LEU A 11 -5.88 -2.13 16.64
C LEU A 11 -7.05 -3.08 16.43
N MET A 12 -6.84 -4.15 15.66
CA MET A 12 -7.84 -5.18 15.41
C MET A 12 -8.29 -5.86 16.70
N ASP A 13 -7.35 -6.23 17.56
CA ASP A 13 -7.67 -6.86 18.85
C ASP A 13 -8.45 -5.91 19.77
N GLY A 14 -8.07 -4.64 19.83
CA GLY A 14 -8.79 -3.61 20.58
C GLY A 14 -10.22 -3.39 20.07
N VAL A 15 -10.42 -3.28 18.74
CA VAL A 15 -11.76 -3.14 18.14
C VAL A 15 -12.63 -4.38 18.39
N ARG A 16 -12.05 -5.59 18.28
CA ARG A 16 -12.73 -6.84 18.54
C ARG A 16 -13.19 -6.97 19.98
N LYS A 17 -12.34 -6.64 20.94
CA LYS A 17 -12.59 -6.76 22.38
C LYS A 17 -13.38 -5.58 22.95
N GLY A 18 -13.53 -4.47 22.24
CA GLY A 18 -14.05 -3.22 22.79
C GLY A 18 -13.11 -2.61 23.84
N GLY A 19 -11.81 -2.88 23.73
CA GLY A 19 -10.78 -2.46 24.66
C GLY A 19 -10.01 -1.23 24.23
N GLU A 20 -8.84 -1.02 24.88
CA GLU A 20 -7.95 0.09 24.56
C GLU A 20 -7.39 -0.02 23.14
N LEU A 21 -7.40 1.09 22.41
CA LEU A 21 -6.84 1.18 21.07
C LEU A 21 -5.43 1.80 21.14
N PRO A 22 -4.50 1.38 20.25
CA PRO A 22 -3.23 2.07 20.13
C PRO A 22 -3.47 3.54 19.74
N PRO A 23 -2.68 4.51 20.22
CA PRO A 23 -2.91 5.92 19.94
C PRO A 23 -2.85 6.21 18.44
N SER A 24 -3.58 7.25 17.99
CA SER A 24 -3.36 7.81 16.66
C SER A 24 -1.95 8.39 16.58
N VAL A 25 -1.29 8.18 15.44
CA VAL A 25 0.07 8.69 15.20
C VAL A 25 0.10 9.43 13.87
N GLU A 26 1.02 10.36 13.75
CA GLU A 26 1.33 11.03 12.51
C GLU A 26 2.41 10.21 11.79
N ASP A 27 2.16 9.87 10.52
CA ASP A 27 2.90 8.82 9.81
C ASP A 27 4.38 9.17 9.61
N ASP A 28 4.70 10.40 9.20
CA ASP A 28 6.08 10.81 8.92
C ASP A 28 6.91 10.88 10.21
N THR A 29 6.35 11.45 11.27
CA THR A 29 6.98 11.48 12.59
C THR A 29 7.23 10.06 13.11
N GLN A 30 6.27 9.16 12.95
CA GLN A 30 6.42 7.78 13.40
C GLN A 30 7.44 7.01 12.56
N ASN A 31 7.47 7.21 11.25
CA ASN A 31 8.44 6.59 10.36
C ASN A 31 9.87 7.02 10.69
N ASP A 32 10.10 8.30 11.02
CA ASP A 32 11.40 8.81 11.47
C ASP A 32 11.85 8.15 12.78
N LEU A 33 10.95 8.00 13.75
CA LEU A 33 11.23 7.28 15.01
C LEU A 33 11.58 5.81 14.76
N ILE A 34 10.84 5.12 13.88
CA ILE A 34 11.11 3.72 13.50
C ILE A 34 12.47 3.61 12.84
N TYR A 35 12.79 4.52 11.90
CA TYR A 35 14.09 4.55 11.21
C TYR A 35 15.23 4.69 12.20
N ARG A 36 15.19 5.70 13.08
CA ARG A 36 16.22 5.94 14.11
C ARG A 36 16.41 4.76 15.04
N ALA A 37 15.33 4.09 15.43
CA ALA A 37 15.38 2.92 16.29
C ALA A 37 15.90 1.65 15.58
N SER A 38 15.86 1.61 14.26
CA SER A 38 16.12 0.41 13.48
C SER A 38 17.45 0.42 12.72
N ARG A 39 17.95 1.60 12.32
CA ARG A 39 19.07 1.75 11.38
C ARG A 39 20.37 1.05 11.81
N ASP A 40 20.63 0.96 13.12
CA ASP A 40 21.87 0.40 13.66
C ASP A 40 21.65 -1.04 14.19
N ARG A 41 20.46 -1.63 13.98
CA ARG A 41 20.15 -2.99 14.43
C ARG A 41 20.71 -4.04 13.47
N PRO A 42 21.11 -5.23 13.98
CA PRO A 42 21.51 -6.35 13.12
C PRO A 42 20.40 -6.74 12.13
N ALA A 43 20.77 -7.00 10.88
CA ALA A 43 19.79 -7.40 9.85
C ALA A 43 18.98 -8.64 10.22
N ALA A 44 19.60 -9.61 10.93
CA ALA A 44 18.93 -10.81 11.41
C ALA A 44 17.77 -10.49 12.37
N ASP A 45 17.96 -9.51 13.28
CA ASP A 45 16.92 -9.09 14.24
C ASP A 45 15.76 -8.39 13.52
N ILE A 46 16.06 -7.52 12.54
CA ILE A 46 15.06 -6.87 11.69
C ILE A 46 14.25 -7.91 10.90
N GLN A 47 14.91 -8.92 10.34
CA GLN A 47 14.24 -9.99 9.60
C GLN A 47 13.36 -10.86 10.52
N ALA A 48 13.83 -11.18 11.72
CA ALA A 48 13.06 -11.94 12.69
C ALA A 48 11.81 -11.18 13.14
N GLU A 49 11.96 -9.87 13.42
CA GLU A 49 10.85 -8.99 13.77
C GLU A 49 9.85 -8.84 12.60
N ALA A 50 10.33 -8.72 11.37
CA ALA A 50 9.49 -8.64 10.18
C ALA A 50 8.63 -9.91 10.02
N ARG A 51 9.22 -11.10 10.18
CA ARG A 51 8.48 -12.38 10.16
C ARG A 51 7.43 -12.43 11.27
N ARG A 52 7.85 -12.20 12.53
CA ARG A 52 6.94 -12.20 13.67
C ARG A 52 5.78 -11.22 13.52
N SER A 53 6.00 -10.05 12.89
CA SER A 53 4.94 -9.07 12.66
C SER A 53 3.85 -9.58 11.70
N TRP A 54 4.21 -10.44 10.75
CA TRP A 54 3.25 -11.11 9.87
C TRP A 54 2.40 -12.13 10.63
N ASP A 55 3.04 -12.95 11.48
CA ASP A 55 2.32 -13.94 12.29
C ASP A 55 1.31 -13.24 13.20
N LEU A 56 1.73 -12.18 13.90
CA LEU A 56 0.86 -11.39 14.77
C LEU A 56 -0.33 -10.75 14.02
N LEU A 57 -0.10 -10.24 12.81
CA LEU A 57 -1.18 -9.67 12.00
C LEU A 57 -2.15 -10.77 11.54
N ALA A 58 -1.63 -11.90 11.08
CA ALA A 58 -2.45 -13.04 10.65
C ALA A 58 -3.29 -13.60 11.80
N GLU A 59 -2.72 -13.76 12.98
CA GLU A 59 -3.43 -14.20 14.19
C GLU A 59 -4.55 -13.21 14.57
N ALA A 60 -4.29 -11.90 14.51
CA ALA A 60 -5.29 -10.88 14.82
C ALA A 60 -6.45 -10.91 13.83
N VAL A 61 -6.17 -11.07 12.52
CA VAL A 61 -7.20 -11.21 11.48
C VAL A 61 -8.04 -12.47 11.70
N GLN A 62 -7.39 -13.61 11.96
CA GLN A 62 -8.08 -14.89 12.19
C GLN A 62 -8.96 -14.87 13.45
N ALA A 63 -8.59 -14.08 14.46
CA ALA A 63 -9.36 -13.93 15.68
C ALA A 63 -10.61 -13.03 15.51
N CYS A 64 -10.66 -12.20 14.47
CA CYS A 64 -11.82 -11.35 14.17
C CYS A 64 -12.93 -12.14 13.48
N SER A 65 -14.18 -11.85 13.84
CA SER A 65 -15.32 -12.23 13.02
C SER A 65 -15.42 -11.34 11.78
N GLU A 66 -16.19 -11.76 10.78
CA GLU A 66 -16.48 -10.95 9.60
C GLU A 66 -17.10 -9.59 10.00
N ALA A 67 -18.01 -9.59 10.99
CA ALA A 67 -18.61 -8.39 11.53
C ALA A 67 -17.58 -7.46 12.21
N ASP A 68 -16.54 -7.99 12.86
CA ASP A 68 -15.48 -7.17 13.43
C ASP A 68 -14.65 -6.50 12.32
N LEU A 69 -14.31 -7.24 11.27
CA LEU A 69 -13.54 -6.74 10.14
C LEU A 69 -14.27 -5.64 9.35
N MET A 70 -15.61 -5.67 9.36
CA MET A 70 -16.46 -4.67 8.69
C MET A 70 -16.74 -3.43 9.54
N LYS A 71 -16.28 -3.36 10.80
CA LYS A 71 -16.41 -2.16 11.62
C LYS A 71 -15.65 -0.96 11.01
N PRO A 72 -16.15 0.28 11.23
CA PRO A 72 -15.42 1.47 10.82
C PRO A 72 -13.99 1.49 11.40
N HIS A 73 -13.04 1.90 10.56
CA HIS A 73 -11.66 2.07 11.02
C HIS A 73 -11.56 3.28 11.97
N PRO A 74 -11.01 3.13 13.18
CA PRO A 74 -11.07 4.19 14.20
C PRO A 74 -10.37 5.50 13.82
N TYR A 75 -9.36 5.43 12.94
CA TYR A 75 -8.50 6.57 12.58
C TYR A 75 -8.56 6.96 11.10
N ALA A 76 -9.18 6.14 10.26
CA ALA A 76 -9.29 6.41 8.82
C ALA A 76 -10.76 6.58 8.44
N LYS A 77 -11.20 7.85 8.36
CA LYS A 77 -12.59 8.19 8.04
C LYS A 77 -13.03 7.58 6.71
N GLY A 78 -14.18 6.91 6.72
CA GLY A 78 -14.75 6.28 5.53
C GLY A 78 -14.16 4.91 5.17
N GLN A 79 -13.18 4.42 5.92
CA GLN A 79 -12.63 3.09 5.76
C GLN A 79 -13.21 2.12 6.79
N ILE A 80 -13.17 0.83 6.46
CA ILE A 80 -13.47 -0.27 7.40
C ILE A 80 -12.17 -0.95 7.84
N LEU A 81 -12.23 -1.64 8.98
CA LEU A 81 -11.05 -2.14 9.67
C LEU A 81 -10.17 -3.03 8.81
N TRP A 82 -10.77 -3.98 8.07
CA TRP A 82 -10.00 -4.95 7.27
C TRP A 82 -9.20 -4.30 6.12
N GLN A 83 -9.60 -3.12 5.62
CA GLN A 83 -8.90 -2.43 4.53
C GLN A 83 -7.45 -2.06 4.86
N SER A 84 -7.14 -1.92 6.16
CA SER A 84 -5.77 -1.68 6.62
C SER A 84 -4.84 -2.90 6.48
N VAL A 85 -5.40 -4.11 6.32
CA VAL A 85 -4.61 -5.35 6.27
C VAL A 85 -3.78 -5.45 5.00
N PRO A 86 -4.36 -5.42 3.78
CA PRO A 86 -3.57 -5.49 2.55
C PRO A 86 -2.64 -4.28 2.37
N VAL A 87 -3.05 -3.08 2.80
CA VAL A 87 -2.21 -1.87 2.73
C VAL A 87 -0.95 -2.06 3.57
N ASN A 88 -1.07 -2.41 4.85
CA ASN A 88 0.08 -2.62 5.74
C ASN A 88 0.81 -3.94 5.47
N GLY A 89 0.15 -4.89 4.85
CA GLY A 89 0.70 -6.17 4.44
C GLY A 89 1.54 -6.07 3.17
N ALA A 90 0.93 -5.75 2.06
CA ALA A 90 1.51 -5.86 0.73
C ALA A 90 1.73 -4.51 0.04
N GLY A 91 0.73 -3.64 -0.01
CA GLY A 91 0.79 -2.42 -0.81
C GLY A 91 1.97 -1.52 -0.43
N HIS A 92 2.03 -1.09 0.81
CA HIS A 92 3.11 -0.22 1.30
C HIS A 92 4.49 -0.90 1.23
N LEU A 93 4.58 -2.21 1.53
CA LEU A 93 5.83 -2.96 1.38
C LEU A 93 6.24 -3.05 -0.09
N GLY A 94 5.30 -3.30 -1.00
CA GLY A 94 5.56 -3.34 -2.44
C GLY A 94 6.15 -2.05 -2.96
N GLN A 95 5.65 -0.90 -2.51
CA GLN A 95 6.20 0.43 -2.85
C GLN A 95 7.66 0.58 -2.40
N HIS A 96 7.96 0.27 -1.14
CA HIS A 96 9.34 0.34 -0.64
C HIS A 96 10.29 -0.60 -1.38
N LEU A 97 9.85 -1.84 -1.68
CA LEU A 97 10.65 -2.79 -2.44
C LEU A 97 10.88 -2.32 -3.88
N MET A 98 9.86 -1.76 -4.53
CA MET A 98 9.98 -1.18 -5.87
C MET A 98 11.07 -0.10 -5.92
N PHE A 99 11.00 0.89 -5.02
CA PHE A 99 12.00 1.96 -4.98
C PHE A 99 13.39 1.43 -4.74
N TRP A 100 13.53 0.52 -3.77
CA TRP A 100 14.83 -0.07 -3.45
C TRP A 100 15.43 -0.86 -4.62
N TYR A 101 14.61 -1.64 -5.33
CA TYR A 101 15.06 -2.40 -6.50
C TYR A 101 15.41 -1.47 -7.67
N LEU A 102 14.62 -0.41 -7.92
CA LEU A 102 14.96 0.58 -8.95
C LEU A 102 16.29 1.30 -8.65
N GLU A 103 16.52 1.72 -7.41
CA GLU A 103 17.78 2.31 -6.96
C GLU A 103 18.96 1.33 -7.11
N SER A 104 18.72 0.04 -6.95
CA SER A 104 19.70 -1.03 -7.13
C SER A 104 19.88 -1.47 -8.59
N GLY A 105 19.14 -0.88 -9.54
CA GLY A 105 19.18 -1.21 -10.96
C GLY A 105 18.47 -2.51 -11.35
N ASP A 106 17.66 -3.07 -10.46
CA ASP A 106 16.90 -4.31 -10.71
C ASP A 106 15.41 -4.02 -11.01
N GLU A 107 15.14 -3.56 -12.23
CA GLU A 107 13.79 -3.24 -12.69
C GLU A 107 12.87 -4.47 -12.67
N ALA A 108 13.39 -5.67 -12.94
CA ALA A 108 12.58 -6.89 -12.96
C ALA A 108 12.06 -7.25 -11.56
N LEU A 109 12.86 -7.10 -10.51
CA LEU A 109 12.40 -7.29 -9.13
C LEU A 109 11.48 -6.16 -8.67
N ALA A 110 11.70 -4.93 -9.12
CA ALA A 110 10.79 -3.81 -8.88
C ALA A 110 9.39 -4.10 -9.47
N GLU A 111 9.32 -4.51 -10.74
CA GLU A 111 8.07 -4.92 -11.40
C GLU A 111 7.39 -6.06 -10.65
N LYS A 112 8.13 -7.11 -10.31
CA LYS A 112 7.60 -8.26 -9.56
C LYS A 112 7.01 -7.86 -8.21
N SER A 113 7.63 -6.90 -7.51
CA SER A 113 7.12 -6.42 -6.22
C SER A 113 5.79 -5.67 -6.37
N GLN A 114 5.61 -4.89 -7.44
CA GLN A 114 4.37 -4.17 -7.73
C GLN A 114 3.25 -5.11 -8.20
N LEU A 115 3.57 -6.08 -9.05
CA LEU A 115 2.62 -7.12 -9.47
C LEU A 115 2.11 -7.91 -8.26
N TRP A 116 3.00 -8.32 -7.37
CA TRP A 116 2.64 -9.00 -6.13
C TRP A 116 1.76 -8.13 -5.22
N ALA A 117 2.11 -6.85 -5.02
CA ALA A 117 1.31 -5.94 -4.21
C ALA A 117 -0.11 -5.78 -4.78
N ARG A 118 -0.23 -5.54 -6.10
CA ARG A 118 -1.52 -5.46 -6.78
C ARG A 118 -2.34 -6.75 -6.63
N GLU A 119 -1.72 -7.92 -6.81
CA GLU A 119 -2.39 -9.22 -6.65
C GLU A 119 -3.01 -9.35 -5.25
N VAL A 120 -2.21 -9.12 -4.20
CA VAL A 120 -2.67 -9.23 -2.80
C VAL A 120 -3.77 -8.21 -2.49
N GLU A 121 -3.61 -6.95 -2.89
CA GLU A 121 -4.61 -5.92 -2.64
C GLU A 121 -5.90 -6.14 -3.42
N SER A 122 -5.81 -6.74 -4.62
CA SER A 122 -6.95 -7.05 -5.47
C SER A 122 -7.72 -8.31 -5.03
N ALA A 123 -7.06 -9.22 -4.34
CA ALA A 123 -7.69 -10.45 -3.82
C ALA A 123 -8.68 -10.16 -2.68
N ALA A 124 -8.59 -9.01 -2.06
CA ALA A 124 -9.47 -8.60 -0.98
C ALA A 124 -10.90 -8.35 -1.49
N PRO A 125 -11.94 -8.95 -0.89
CA PRO A 125 -13.31 -8.81 -1.36
C PRO A 125 -13.83 -7.37 -1.21
N ALA A 126 -14.65 -6.94 -2.18
CA ALA A 126 -15.54 -5.78 -2.08
C ALA A 126 -14.91 -4.40 -1.85
N ASN A 127 -13.72 -4.11 -2.40
CA ASN A 127 -13.20 -2.75 -2.37
C ASN A 127 -12.68 -2.30 -3.75
N GLU A 128 -13.60 -1.85 -4.60
CA GLU A 128 -13.25 -1.35 -5.93
C GLU A 128 -12.25 -0.19 -5.88
N LYS A 129 -12.43 0.71 -4.91
CA LYS A 129 -11.51 1.84 -4.73
C LYS A 129 -10.10 1.37 -4.40
N GLN A 130 -9.93 0.40 -3.50
CA GLN A 130 -8.61 -0.11 -3.16
C GLN A 130 -7.95 -0.85 -4.33
N ARG A 131 -8.75 -1.63 -5.11
CA ARG A 131 -8.26 -2.25 -6.34
C ARG A 131 -7.83 -1.22 -7.37
N ALA A 132 -8.59 -0.13 -7.52
CA ALA A 132 -8.22 0.98 -8.40
C ALA A 132 -6.89 1.62 -7.96
N PHE A 133 -6.69 1.85 -6.67
CA PHE A 133 -5.41 2.35 -6.14
C PHE A 133 -4.25 1.38 -6.38
N ALA A 134 -4.44 0.08 -6.15
CA ALA A 134 -3.41 -0.91 -6.41
C ALA A 134 -3.04 -0.99 -7.91
N THR A 135 -4.04 -0.86 -8.79
CA THR A 135 -3.84 -0.77 -10.24
C THR A 135 -3.13 0.52 -10.63
N TYR A 136 -3.50 1.65 -10.01
CA TYR A 136 -2.83 2.94 -10.22
C TYR A 136 -1.36 2.89 -9.80
N ASN A 137 -1.03 2.30 -8.66
CA ASN A 137 0.35 2.15 -8.20
C ASN A 137 1.21 1.33 -9.19
N LEU A 138 0.64 0.30 -9.81
CA LEU A 138 1.33 -0.45 -10.88
C LEU A 138 1.50 0.41 -12.15
N ALA A 139 0.52 1.25 -12.49
CA ALA A 139 0.65 2.19 -13.60
C ALA A 139 1.75 3.23 -13.33
N CYS A 140 1.87 3.72 -12.09
CA CYS A 140 2.94 4.63 -11.66
C CYS A 140 4.33 3.98 -11.81
N PHE A 141 4.47 2.70 -11.43
CA PHE A 141 5.71 1.97 -11.70
C PHE A 141 6.08 2.00 -13.20
N TYR A 142 5.14 1.62 -14.08
CA TYR A 142 5.41 1.65 -15.51
C TYR A 142 5.64 3.07 -16.05
N GLY A 143 4.96 4.07 -15.51
CA GLY A 143 5.20 5.47 -15.81
C GLY A 143 6.63 5.89 -15.47
N ARG A 144 7.08 5.60 -14.26
CA ARG A 144 8.43 5.91 -13.75
C ARG A 144 9.54 5.31 -14.61
N VAL A 145 9.35 4.11 -15.14
CA VAL A 145 10.32 3.44 -16.02
C VAL A 145 10.09 3.74 -17.52
N GLY A 146 9.22 4.68 -17.86
CA GLY A 146 8.98 5.15 -19.23
C GLY A 146 8.21 4.19 -20.12
N ARG A 147 7.54 3.18 -19.56
CA ARG A 147 6.77 2.17 -20.32
C ARG A 147 5.31 2.59 -20.50
N ALA A 148 5.08 3.69 -21.28
CA ALA A 148 3.73 4.24 -21.52
C ALA A 148 2.71 3.17 -21.96
N GLY A 149 3.07 2.30 -22.91
CA GLY A 149 2.18 1.24 -23.41
C GLY A 149 1.69 0.26 -22.34
N ALA A 150 2.47 0.03 -21.27
CA ALA A 150 2.06 -0.79 -20.13
C ALA A 150 1.25 0.00 -19.09
N ALA A 151 1.55 1.29 -18.92
CA ALA A 151 0.86 2.17 -17.98
C ALA A 151 -0.56 2.54 -18.42
N ILE A 152 -0.77 2.85 -19.71
CA ILE A 152 -2.03 3.37 -20.28
C ILE A 152 -3.25 2.49 -19.93
N PRO A 153 -3.27 1.17 -20.18
CA PRO A 153 -4.43 0.36 -19.85
C PRO A 153 -4.74 0.34 -18.34
N LEU A 154 -3.71 0.38 -17.50
CA LEU A 154 -3.86 0.43 -16.03
C LEU A 154 -4.36 1.79 -15.54
N LEU A 155 -3.88 2.89 -16.12
CA LEU A 155 -4.39 4.23 -15.85
C LEU A 155 -5.88 4.31 -16.19
N ARG A 156 -6.28 3.80 -17.36
CA ARG A 156 -7.69 3.78 -17.76
C ARG A 156 -8.51 2.98 -16.77
N GLU A 157 -8.13 1.73 -16.46
CA GLU A 157 -8.82 0.87 -15.51
C GLU A 157 -8.97 1.56 -14.13
N SER A 158 -7.90 2.16 -13.62
CA SER A 158 -7.91 2.77 -12.29
C SER A 158 -8.74 4.06 -12.23
N LEU A 159 -8.65 4.92 -13.26
CA LEU A 159 -9.38 6.19 -13.32
C LEU A 159 -10.88 5.98 -13.60
N ASP A 160 -11.25 4.95 -14.36
CA ASP A 160 -12.66 4.57 -14.56
C ASP A 160 -13.29 4.07 -13.26
N ALA A 161 -12.53 3.27 -12.46
CA ALA A 161 -13.01 2.72 -11.19
C ALA A 161 -12.94 3.73 -10.02
N ALA A 162 -12.04 4.70 -10.07
CA ALA A 162 -11.88 5.75 -9.05
C ALA A 162 -11.58 7.11 -9.70
N PRO A 163 -12.62 7.81 -10.22
CA PRO A 163 -12.43 9.09 -10.92
C PRO A 163 -11.77 10.20 -10.10
N ASP A 164 -11.84 10.14 -8.78
CA ASP A 164 -11.18 11.07 -7.87
C ASP A 164 -9.64 10.96 -7.88
N LEU A 165 -9.08 9.91 -8.48
CA LEU A 165 -7.64 9.80 -8.71
C LEU A 165 -7.11 10.76 -9.78
N ILE A 166 -7.97 11.30 -10.65
CA ILE A 166 -7.54 12.13 -11.78
C ILE A 166 -6.76 13.37 -11.33
N ASP A 167 -7.19 14.03 -10.26
CA ASP A 167 -6.54 15.25 -9.76
C ASP A 167 -5.14 14.94 -9.20
N TRP A 168 -4.99 13.77 -8.58
CA TRP A 168 -3.69 13.27 -8.15
C TRP A 168 -2.80 12.92 -9.34
N ALA A 169 -3.31 12.14 -10.30
CA ALA A 169 -2.57 11.68 -11.46
C ALA A 169 -2.02 12.83 -12.33
N ARG A 170 -2.73 13.96 -12.38
CA ARG A 170 -2.27 15.16 -13.10
C ARG A 170 -0.96 15.72 -12.59
N THR A 171 -0.65 15.53 -11.33
CA THR A 171 0.54 16.09 -10.67
C THR A 171 1.51 15.04 -10.15
N ASP A 172 1.19 13.75 -10.34
CA ASP A 172 2.02 12.65 -9.86
C ASP A 172 3.36 12.59 -10.63
N PRO A 173 4.50 12.77 -9.94
CA PRO A 173 5.82 12.74 -10.58
C PRO A 173 6.18 11.38 -11.18
N ASP A 174 5.54 10.29 -10.76
CA ASP A 174 5.77 8.97 -11.29
C ASP A 174 5.32 8.84 -12.76
N LEU A 175 4.38 9.69 -13.17
CA LEU A 175 3.88 9.74 -14.54
C LEU A 175 4.65 10.73 -15.44
N ASP A 176 5.56 11.55 -14.90
CA ASP A 176 6.30 12.57 -15.67
C ASP A 176 7.02 11.99 -16.89
N PRO A 177 7.71 10.82 -16.83
CA PRO A 177 8.41 10.28 -17.98
C PRO A 177 7.50 9.93 -19.18
N ILE A 178 6.21 9.69 -18.92
CA ILE A 178 5.22 9.31 -19.93
C ILE A 178 4.15 10.38 -20.18
N ARG A 179 4.18 11.50 -19.45
CA ARG A 179 3.16 12.55 -19.53
C ARG A 179 3.03 13.19 -20.92
N GLY A 180 4.12 13.17 -21.71
CA GLY A 180 4.13 13.64 -23.10
C GLY A 180 3.50 12.68 -24.11
N ASP A 181 3.13 11.47 -23.72
CA ASP A 181 2.39 10.54 -24.60
C ASP A 181 0.97 11.06 -24.79
N LYS A 182 0.48 11.04 -26.05
CA LYS A 182 -0.83 11.62 -26.43
C LYS A 182 -2.00 10.94 -25.70
N GLU A 183 -1.91 9.63 -25.49
CA GLU A 183 -2.98 8.87 -24.85
C GLU A 183 -2.96 9.11 -23.34
N VAL A 184 -1.77 9.20 -22.72
CA VAL A 184 -1.63 9.60 -21.32
C VAL A 184 -2.18 11.01 -21.09
N ALA A 185 -1.77 11.99 -21.94
CA ALA A 185 -2.29 13.36 -21.86
C ALA A 185 -3.81 13.39 -21.96
N SER A 186 -4.39 12.66 -22.91
CA SER A 186 -5.85 12.57 -23.09
C SER A 186 -6.54 11.96 -21.86
N LEU A 187 -5.99 10.91 -21.24
CA LEU A 187 -6.53 10.29 -20.02
C LEU A 187 -6.51 11.26 -18.83
N LEU A 188 -5.50 12.14 -18.76
CA LEU A 188 -5.34 13.11 -17.69
C LEU A 188 -6.11 14.42 -17.95
N GLY A 189 -6.85 14.52 -19.07
CA GLY A 189 -7.68 15.67 -19.41
C GLY A 189 -6.91 16.85 -19.99
N GLY A 190 -5.80 16.55 -20.69
CA GLY A 190 -4.99 17.51 -21.45
C GLY A 190 -5.54 17.75 -22.84
#